data_b1872d440b1ecfe7364232314e88d347
#
_entry.id   b1872d440b1ecfe7364232314e88d347
#
_cell.length_a   1.000
_cell.length_b   1.000
_cell.length_c   1.000
_cell.angle_alpha   90.00
_cell.angle_beta   90.00
_cell.angle_gamma   90.00
#
_symmetry.space_group_name_H-M   'P 1'
#
loop_
_entity.id
_entity.type
_entity.pdbx_description
1 polymer ?
#
loop_
_entity_poly.entity_id
_entity_poly.type
_entity_poly.pdbx_seq_one_letter_code
_entity_poly.pdbx_strand_id
1 'polypeptide(L)' 'MKTDNKDRFIVSVKVGEQGQIIVPKEAREMFNISPGDTLMFLGDKERGIALIKSDDVYELMSKGVIGKWVY' A
#
# COMPACT_ATOMS: atom_id res chain seq x y z
N MET A 1 16.66 -1.69 9.26
CA MET A 1 16.36 -3.09 9.44
C MET A 1 15.81 -3.71 8.18
N LYS A 2 16.19 -4.90 7.93
CA LYS A 2 15.82 -5.58 6.72
C LYS A 2 15.06 -6.86 7.05
N THR A 3 13.98 -7.10 6.32
CA THR A 3 13.24 -8.32 6.53
C THR A 3 13.48 -9.26 5.37
N ASP A 4 13.62 -10.53 5.69
CA ASP A 4 13.80 -11.56 4.67
C ASP A 4 12.50 -12.27 4.35
N ASN A 5 11.42 -11.87 4.97
CA ASN A 5 10.13 -12.49 4.76
C ASN A 5 9.59 -12.06 3.40
N LYS A 6 9.30 -13.01 2.54
CA LYS A 6 8.79 -12.70 1.20
C LYS A 6 7.38 -12.16 1.21
N ASP A 7 6.66 -12.32 2.29
CA ASP A 7 5.29 -11.88 2.39
C ASP A 7 5.14 -10.52 3.05
N ARG A 8 6.24 -9.94 3.48
CA ARG A 8 6.20 -8.68 4.19
C ARG A 8 7.43 -7.86 3.89
N PHE A 9 7.29 -6.56 4.08
CA PHE A 9 8.46 -5.70 4.00
C PHE A 9 8.22 -4.48 4.88
N ILE A 10 9.33 -3.86 5.28
CA ILE A 10 9.30 -2.58 5.96
C ILE A 10 10.32 -1.71 5.25
N VAL A 11 9.87 -0.60 4.76
CA VAL A 11 10.73 0.30 4.03
C VAL A 11 10.21 1.71 4.25
N SER A 12 11.12 2.67 4.32
CA SER A 12 10.72 4.06 4.48
C SER A 12 10.90 4.81 3.18
N VAL A 13 10.05 5.79 2.97
CA VAL A 13 10.14 6.67 1.82
C VAL A 13 10.04 8.08 2.31
N LYS A 14 10.52 9.02 1.52
CA LYS A 14 10.41 10.43 1.86
C LYS A 14 9.32 11.07 1.04
N VAL A 15 8.59 11.96 1.69
CA VAL A 15 7.57 12.74 1.00
C VAL A 15 8.27 13.93 0.34
N GLY A 16 8.05 14.10 -0.94
CA GLY A 16 8.63 15.20 -1.67
C GLY A 16 7.95 16.53 -1.39
N GLU A 17 8.46 17.58 -2.02
CA GLU A 17 7.96 18.91 -1.74
C GLU A 17 6.51 19.11 -2.14
N GLN A 18 6.05 18.33 -3.10
CA GLN A 18 4.68 18.43 -3.55
C GLN A 18 3.79 17.34 -2.94
N GLY A 19 4.29 16.68 -1.93
CA GLY A 19 3.53 15.65 -1.28
C GLY A 19 3.60 14.28 -1.95
N GLN A 20 4.47 14.13 -2.95
CA GLN A 20 4.56 12.86 -3.66
C GLN A 20 5.54 11.91 -2.96
N ILE A 21 5.33 10.63 -3.20
CA ILE A 21 6.27 9.61 -2.75
C ILE A 21 6.54 8.67 -3.92
N ILE A 22 7.66 7.97 -3.83
CA ILE A 22 8.00 6.94 -4.80
C ILE A 22 7.57 5.61 -4.22
N VAL A 23 6.79 4.85 -4.98
CA VAL A 23 6.39 3.52 -4.55
C VAL A 23 7.63 2.65 -4.52
N PRO A 24 7.96 2.07 -3.37
CA PRO A 24 9.20 1.30 -3.25
C PRO A 24 9.17 0.05 -4.12
N LYS A 25 10.37 -0.36 -4.49
CA LYS A 25 10.52 -1.52 -5.35
C LYS A 25 9.89 -2.76 -4.74
N GLU A 26 10.02 -2.92 -3.43
CA GLU A 26 9.45 -4.07 -2.75
C GLU A 26 7.94 -4.13 -2.92
N ALA A 27 7.29 -2.97 -2.85
CA ALA A 27 5.85 -2.93 -3.04
C ALA A 27 5.47 -3.20 -4.48
N ARG A 28 6.24 -2.64 -5.41
CA ARG A 28 5.94 -2.85 -6.82
C ARG A 28 6.03 -4.31 -7.20
N GLU A 29 7.02 -5.00 -6.66
CA GLU A 29 7.22 -6.40 -7.00
C GLU A 29 6.20 -7.30 -6.29
N MET A 30 5.97 -7.03 -5.03
CA MET A 30 5.05 -7.88 -4.26
C MET A 30 3.62 -7.78 -4.78
N PHE A 31 3.20 -6.59 -5.17
CA PHE A 31 1.82 -6.38 -5.59
C PHE A 31 1.67 -6.14 -7.08
N ASN A 32 2.74 -6.36 -7.83
CA ASN A 32 2.70 -6.27 -9.28
C ASN A 32 2.20 -4.90 -9.75
N ILE A 33 2.78 -3.86 -9.19
CA ILE A 33 2.41 -2.49 -9.51
C ILE A 33 3.29 -1.99 -10.64
N SER A 34 2.68 -1.48 -11.68
CA SER A 34 3.37 -1.00 -12.88
C SER A 34 3.05 0.46 -13.14
N PRO A 35 3.90 1.13 -13.93
CA PRO A 35 3.58 2.51 -14.31
C PRO A 35 2.22 2.59 -14.97
N GLY A 36 1.46 3.59 -14.59
CA GLY A 36 0.12 3.75 -15.10
C GLY A 36 -0.95 3.09 -14.25
N ASP A 37 -0.57 2.22 -13.33
CA ASP A 37 -1.56 1.63 -12.45
C ASP A 37 -2.12 2.68 -11.50
N THR A 38 -3.32 2.44 -11.06
CA THR A 38 -3.99 3.33 -10.11
C THR A 38 -3.94 2.71 -8.72
N LEU A 39 -3.49 3.51 -7.77
CA LEU A 39 -3.49 3.09 -6.38
C LEU A 39 -4.53 3.91 -5.63
N MET A 40 -5.20 3.26 -4.72
CA MET A 40 -6.20 3.91 -3.88
C MET A 40 -5.62 4.13 -2.49
N PHE A 41 -5.75 5.35 -2.01
CA PHE A 41 -5.39 5.68 -0.64
C PHE A 41 -6.62 5.51 0.23
N LEU A 42 -6.48 4.73 1.28
CA LEU A 42 -7.52 4.60 2.28
C LEU A 42 -7.00 5.23 3.55
N GLY A 43 -7.68 6.25 4.02
CA GLY A 43 -7.23 6.95 5.20
C GLY A 43 -8.24 6.87 6.33
N ASP A 44 -7.75 6.64 7.52
CA ASP A 44 -8.58 6.62 8.71
C ASP A 44 -7.81 7.35 9.80
N LYS A 45 -8.44 8.33 10.40
CA LYS A 45 -7.73 9.19 11.34
C LYS A 45 -7.10 8.39 12.47
N GLU A 46 -7.75 7.35 12.90
CA GLU A 46 -7.24 6.57 14.02
C GLU A 46 -6.41 5.39 13.59
N ARG A 47 -6.63 4.90 12.37
CA ARG A 47 -5.97 3.68 11.92
C ARG A 47 -4.80 3.93 11.00
N GLY A 48 -4.77 5.06 10.34
CA GLY A 48 -3.67 5.39 9.46
C GLY A 48 -4.04 5.31 8.01
N ILE A 49 -3.06 4.99 7.18
CA ILE A 49 -3.22 5.03 5.74
C ILE A 49 -2.85 3.68 5.16
N ALA A 50 -3.62 3.25 4.18
CA ALA A 50 -3.29 2.07 3.39
C ALA A 50 -3.30 2.44 1.92
N LEU A 51 -2.43 1.81 1.17
CA LEU A 51 -2.38 1.95 -0.28
C LEU A 51 -2.77 0.62 -0.89
N ILE A 52 -3.72 0.63 -1.79
CA ILE A 52 -4.23 -0.59 -2.36
C ILE A 52 -4.34 -0.41 -3.87
N LYS A 53 -3.90 -1.43 -4.61
CA LYS A 53 -4.06 -1.41 -6.04
C LYS A 53 -5.55 -1.45 -6.38
N SER A 54 -5.97 -0.61 -7.32
CA SER A 54 -7.39 -0.44 -7.56
C SER A 54 -8.08 -1.73 -7.97
N ASP A 55 -7.36 -2.62 -8.62
CA ASP A 55 -7.95 -3.90 -9.02
C ASP A 55 -8.34 -4.75 -7.84
N ASP A 56 -7.71 -4.52 -6.69
CA ASP A 56 -7.92 -5.35 -5.52
C ASP A 56 -8.94 -4.78 -4.55
N VAL A 57 -9.40 -3.56 -4.79
CA VAL A 57 -10.31 -2.92 -3.85
C VAL A 57 -11.61 -3.66 -3.71
N TYR A 58 -12.18 -4.07 -4.83
CA TYR A 58 -13.43 -4.80 -4.81
C TYR A 58 -13.34 -6.06 -3.97
N GLU A 59 -12.26 -6.78 -4.17
CA GLU A 59 -12.07 -8.02 -3.44
C GLU A 59 -11.96 -7.76 -1.95
N LEU A 60 -11.21 -6.74 -1.59
CA LEU A 60 -11.07 -6.41 -0.18
C LEU A 60 -12.37 -5.97 0.44
N MET A 61 -13.14 -5.16 -0.28
CA MET A 61 -14.41 -4.69 0.24
C MET A 61 -15.41 -5.82 0.40
N SER A 62 -15.46 -6.72 -0.56
CA SER A 62 -16.41 -7.81 -0.49
C SER A 62 -16.07 -8.78 0.64
N LYS A 63 -14.83 -8.85 1.03
CA LYS A 63 -14.41 -9.69 2.13
C LYS A 63 -14.46 -9.00 3.47
N GLY A 64 -14.80 -7.72 3.47
CA GLY A 64 -14.83 -6.95 4.70
C GLY A 64 -13.48 -6.71 5.32
N VAL A 65 -12.43 -6.86 4.53
CA VAL A 65 -11.08 -6.76 5.06
C VAL A 65 -10.68 -5.32 5.34
N ILE A 66 -11.26 -4.36 4.62
CA ILE A 66 -10.86 -2.97 4.77
C ILE A 66 -10.97 -2.49 6.21
N GLY A 67 -11.97 -2.94 6.91
CA GLY A 67 -12.11 -2.55 8.31
C GLY A 67 -11.04 -3.14 9.20
N LYS A 68 -10.24 -4.06 8.68
CA LYS A 68 -9.23 -4.75 9.47
C LYS A 68 -7.81 -4.53 8.99
N TRP A 69 -7.63 -3.77 7.93
CA TRP A 69 -6.30 -3.68 7.33
C TRP A 69 -5.30 -2.99 8.23
N VAL A 70 -5.79 -2.30 9.20
CA VAL A 70 -4.91 -1.54 10.07
C VAL A 70 -4.83 -2.17 11.42
N TYR A 71 -3.85 -2.56 11.71
CA TYR A 71 -3.76 -2.94 12.97
C TYR A 71 -3.00 -3.85 13.20
#